data_bade13c3cb0d781b5ed3930a78f65c4b
#
_entry.id   bade13c3cb0d781b5ed3930a78f65c4b
#
_cell.length_a   1.000
_cell.length_b   1.000
_cell.length_c   1.000
_cell.angle_alpha   90.00
_cell.angle_beta   90.00
_cell.angle_gamma   90.00
#
_symmetry.space_group_name_H-M   'P 1'
#
loop_
_entity.id
_entity.type
_entity.pdbx_description
1 polymer ?
#
loop_
_entity_poly.entity_id
_entity_poly.type
_entity_poly.pdbx_seq_one_letter_code
_entity_poly.pdbx_strand_id
1 'polypeptide(L)'
;MVSSIPQRAERFAKIAEEAGADFFVVQATVTTARHIATEYPPVNLKLLKKHLSIPLVVGNVVTYEACLELMECGVDALLIGVGPGAACTSREVLGLGVPQVTATADSAAARDFHYKKTGRYVPIITDGGMTTGGDICKALASGADAVMIGSAFARAQEAPGRGYHWGMATPHSNLPRGTRIRVGIAGPLEQILFGPAFTEDGTLNLVGAIRTCMGSVGARNIRELQQTELIIAPSIKTEGKVFQRAQKLGTPL
;
A
#
# COMPACT_ATOMS: atom_id res chain seq x y z
N MET A 1 -11.33 -10.24 -0.05
CA MET A 1 -11.22 -8.90 0.57
C MET A 1 -12.19 -7.95 -0.12
N VAL A 2 -13.01 -7.22 0.63
CA VAL A 2 -13.98 -6.23 0.14
C VAL A 2 -13.72 -4.89 0.82
N SER A 3 -13.67 -3.78 0.06
CA SER A 3 -13.43 -2.46 0.62
C SER A 3 -14.66 -1.56 0.55
N SER A 4 -14.81 -0.68 1.53
CA SER A 4 -15.84 0.35 1.57
C SER A 4 -15.26 1.65 2.11
N ILE A 5 -15.85 2.77 1.68
CA ILE A 5 -15.56 4.07 2.28
C ILE A 5 -16.16 4.13 3.70
N PRO A 6 -15.61 4.94 4.61
CA PRO A 6 -16.08 5.02 6.00
C PRO A 6 -17.58 5.28 6.13
N GLN A 7 -18.15 6.16 5.30
CA GLN A 7 -19.56 6.54 5.32
C GLN A 7 -20.54 5.40 5.05
N ARG A 8 -20.08 4.31 4.45
CA ARG A 8 -20.89 3.15 4.08
C ARG A 8 -20.42 1.86 4.76
N ALA A 9 -19.37 1.95 5.58
CA ALA A 9 -18.71 0.78 6.16
C ALA A 9 -19.67 -0.06 7.01
N GLU A 10 -20.44 0.54 7.91
CA GLU A 10 -21.37 -0.18 8.78
C GLU A 10 -22.43 -0.95 7.99
N ARG A 11 -22.94 -0.36 6.90
CA ARG A 11 -23.92 -1.02 6.03
C ARG A 11 -23.33 -2.20 5.26
N PHE A 12 -22.14 -2.01 4.67
CA PHE A 12 -21.56 -3.02 3.77
C PHE A 12 -20.76 -4.09 4.48
N ALA A 13 -20.32 -3.85 5.72
CA ALA A 13 -19.54 -4.81 6.48
C ALA A 13 -20.28 -6.15 6.67
N LYS A 14 -21.52 -6.08 7.12
CA LYS A 14 -22.35 -7.27 7.31
C LYS A 14 -22.67 -7.98 5.99
N ILE A 15 -22.97 -7.23 4.94
CA ILE A 15 -23.22 -7.79 3.60
C ILE A 15 -21.99 -8.52 3.06
N ALA A 16 -20.79 -7.94 3.26
CA ALA A 16 -19.53 -8.55 2.84
C ALA A 16 -19.25 -9.86 3.60
N GLU A 17 -19.49 -9.85 4.91
CA GLU A 17 -19.35 -11.03 5.76
C GLU A 17 -20.31 -12.15 5.34
N GLU A 18 -21.60 -11.83 5.17
CA GLU A 18 -22.63 -12.78 4.71
C GLU A 18 -22.34 -13.33 3.29
N ALA A 19 -21.68 -12.53 2.45
CA ALA A 19 -21.22 -12.95 1.12
C ALA A 19 -19.92 -13.80 1.15
N GLY A 20 -19.36 -14.10 2.33
CA GLY A 20 -18.18 -14.93 2.48
C GLY A 20 -16.85 -14.21 2.24
N ALA A 21 -16.77 -12.91 2.47
CA ALA A 21 -15.50 -12.19 2.39
C ALA A 21 -14.57 -12.61 3.54
N ASP A 22 -13.27 -12.83 3.23
CA ASP A 22 -12.26 -13.17 4.24
C ASP A 22 -11.81 -11.96 5.05
N PHE A 23 -11.89 -10.75 4.45
CA PHE A 23 -11.47 -9.49 5.07
C PHE A 23 -12.42 -8.36 4.66
N PHE A 24 -12.72 -7.48 5.60
CA PHE A 24 -13.39 -6.22 5.30
C PHE A 24 -12.44 -5.04 5.48
N VAL A 25 -12.45 -4.11 4.53
CA VAL A 25 -11.54 -2.95 4.53
C VAL A 25 -12.34 -1.66 4.63
N VAL A 26 -12.02 -0.83 5.61
CA VAL A 26 -12.46 0.57 5.66
C VAL A 26 -11.35 1.43 5.11
N GLN A 27 -11.56 2.00 3.93
CA GLN A 27 -10.52 2.74 3.21
C GLN A 27 -11.00 4.11 2.75
N ALA A 28 -10.20 5.14 3.06
CA ALA A 28 -10.33 6.49 2.54
C ALA A 28 -8.96 7.07 2.20
N THR A 29 -8.91 8.27 1.62
CA THR A 29 -7.65 8.99 1.37
C THR A 29 -6.82 9.10 2.65
N VAL A 30 -7.48 9.49 3.75
CA VAL A 30 -6.94 9.46 5.11
C VAL A 30 -8.04 8.92 6.01
N THR A 31 -7.71 7.95 6.86
CA THR A 31 -8.60 7.45 7.91
C THR A 31 -7.91 7.62 9.26
N THR A 32 -8.59 8.27 10.19
CA THR A 32 -8.13 8.47 11.56
C THR A 32 -9.23 8.13 12.55
N ALA A 33 -8.87 7.83 13.79
CA ALA A 33 -9.83 7.64 14.88
C ALA A 33 -10.55 8.93 15.27
N ARG A 34 -10.02 10.10 14.86
CA ARG A 34 -10.51 11.45 15.19
C ARG A 34 -11.15 12.16 14.00
N HIS A 35 -11.66 11.42 13.00
CA HIS A 35 -12.31 12.03 11.85
C HIS A 35 -13.49 12.91 12.26
N ILE A 36 -13.55 14.13 11.73
CA ILE A 36 -14.67 15.06 11.93
C ILE A 36 -15.39 15.24 10.60
N ALA A 37 -16.70 15.09 10.61
CA ALA A 37 -17.56 15.37 9.46
C ALA A 37 -18.83 16.09 9.94
N THR A 38 -19.32 17.01 9.11
CA THR A 38 -20.55 17.78 9.38
C THR A 38 -21.77 17.17 8.71
N GLU A 39 -21.58 16.44 7.61
CA GLU A 39 -22.67 15.93 6.78
C GLU A 39 -23.07 14.48 7.11
N TYR A 40 -22.24 13.76 7.85
CA TYR A 40 -22.48 12.37 8.24
C TYR A 40 -21.75 12.02 9.54
N PRO A 41 -22.26 11.07 10.32
CA PRO A 41 -21.56 10.61 11.52
C PRO A 41 -20.27 9.86 11.13
N PRO A 42 -19.13 10.14 11.77
CA PRO A 42 -17.91 9.37 11.58
C PRO A 42 -18.12 7.90 11.94
N VAL A 43 -17.49 6.99 11.20
CA VAL A 43 -17.56 5.56 11.48
C VAL A 43 -16.95 5.25 12.86
N ASN A 44 -17.68 4.49 13.66
CA ASN A 44 -17.15 3.99 14.94
C ASN A 44 -16.43 2.66 14.72
N LEU A 45 -15.11 2.72 14.54
CA LEU A 45 -14.30 1.54 14.24
C LEU A 45 -14.33 0.49 15.37
N LYS A 46 -14.39 0.90 16.64
CA LYS A 46 -14.51 -0.02 17.78
C LYS A 46 -15.83 -0.81 17.74
N LEU A 47 -16.91 -0.12 17.45
CA LEU A 47 -18.23 -0.73 17.33
C LEU A 47 -18.31 -1.62 16.09
N LEU A 48 -17.80 -1.16 14.96
CA LEU A 48 -17.74 -1.92 13.73
C LEU A 48 -16.97 -3.23 13.94
N LYS A 49 -15.76 -3.16 14.55
CA LYS A 49 -14.95 -4.34 14.85
C LYS A 49 -15.68 -5.33 15.78
N LYS A 50 -16.40 -4.83 16.77
CA LYS A 50 -17.17 -5.69 17.68
C LYS A 50 -18.26 -6.51 16.98
N HIS A 51 -18.81 -5.98 15.89
CA HIS A 51 -19.89 -6.62 15.14
C HIS A 51 -19.41 -7.49 13.97
N LEU A 52 -18.11 -7.47 13.65
CA LEU A 52 -17.51 -8.26 12.59
C LEU A 52 -16.79 -9.49 13.13
N SER A 53 -17.07 -10.67 12.59
CA SER A 53 -16.31 -11.89 12.87
C SER A 53 -15.07 -12.00 11.98
N ILE A 54 -15.09 -11.40 10.80
CA ILE A 54 -13.95 -11.34 9.88
C ILE A 54 -12.97 -10.21 10.25
N PRO A 55 -11.70 -10.32 9.88
CA PRO A 55 -10.70 -9.28 10.13
C PRO A 55 -11.07 -7.93 9.50
N LEU A 56 -10.90 -6.86 10.28
CA LEU A 56 -11.09 -5.48 9.86
C LEU A 56 -9.74 -4.80 9.55
N VAL A 57 -9.54 -4.45 8.29
CA VAL A 57 -8.39 -3.68 7.83
C VAL A 57 -8.80 -2.22 7.67
N VAL A 58 -7.97 -1.28 8.12
CA VAL A 58 -8.32 0.15 8.09
C VAL A 58 -7.17 0.98 7.51
N GLY A 59 -7.48 1.96 6.70
CA GLY A 59 -6.53 2.93 6.17
C GLY A 59 -7.18 3.94 5.21
N ASN A 60 -6.40 4.84 4.66
CA ASN A 60 -4.95 4.88 4.78
C ASN A 60 -4.51 5.82 5.90
N VAL A 61 -3.39 5.51 6.50
CA VAL A 61 -2.76 6.25 7.59
C VAL A 61 -1.25 6.33 7.36
N VAL A 62 -0.55 7.32 7.94
CA VAL A 62 0.88 7.54 7.65
C VAL A 62 1.71 8.02 8.85
N THR A 63 1.12 8.23 10.03
CA THR A 63 1.84 8.74 11.19
C THR A 63 1.81 7.74 12.35
N TYR A 64 2.87 7.76 13.16
CA TYR A 64 3.01 6.90 14.34
C TYR A 64 1.79 6.98 15.27
N GLU A 65 1.38 8.20 15.65
CA GLU A 65 0.29 8.43 16.59
C GLU A 65 -1.06 7.95 16.03
N ALA A 66 -1.37 8.28 14.77
CA ALA A 66 -2.62 7.84 14.15
C ALA A 66 -2.68 6.32 13.99
N CYS A 67 -1.55 5.66 13.73
CA CYS A 67 -1.47 4.20 13.72
C CYS A 67 -1.80 3.62 15.10
N LEU A 68 -1.22 4.16 16.18
CA LEU A 68 -1.52 3.70 17.55
C LEU A 68 -3.00 3.85 17.88
N GLU A 69 -3.60 5.02 17.59
CA GLU A 69 -5.01 5.26 17.85
C GLU A 69 -5.93 4.28 17.10
N LEU A 70 -5.61 3.95 15.85
CA LEU A 70 -6.35 2.95 15.09
C LEU A 70 -6.15 1.54 15.66
N MET A 71 -4.94 1.16 16.06
CA MET A 71 -4.67 -0.11 16.72
C MET A 71 -5.43 -0.25 18.04
N GLU A 72 -5.57 0.84 18.81
CA GLU A 72 -6.35 0.89 20.05
C GLU A 72 -7.88 0.82 19.80
N CYS A 73 -8.34 1.11 18.57
CA CYS A 73 -9.71 0.82 18.14
C CYS A 73 -9.99 -0.67 17.93
N GLY A 74 -8.95 -1.51 17.95
CA GLY A 74 -9.10 -2.96 17.82
C GLY A 74 -9.06 -3.49 16.39
N VAL A 75 -8.63 -2.67 15.41
CA VAL A 75 -8.49 -3.10 14.01
C VAL A 75 -7.44 -4.21 13.86
N ASP A 76 -7.57 -5.05 12.84
CA ASP A 76 -6.72 -6.24 12.67
C ASP A 76 -5.51 -5.99 11.76
N ALA A 77 -5.55 -4.99 10.90
CA ALA A 77 -4.42 -4.54 10.09
C ALA A 77 -4.60 -3.09 9.64
N LEU A 78 -3.50 -2.43 9.25
CA LEU A 78 -3.49 -1.06 8.75
C LEU A 78 -2.97 -0.98 7.32
N LEU A 79 -3.60 -0.12 6.48
CA LEU A 79 -3.07 0.30 5.18
C LEU A 79 -2.27 1.60 5.34
N ILE A 80 -1.02 1.57 4.92
CA ILE A 80 -0.06 2.64 5.11
C ILE A 80 0.26 3.32 3.78
N GLY A 81 -0.07 4.61 3.69
CA GLY A 81 0.27 5.42 2.51
C GLY A 81 -0.81 6.44 2.16
N VAL A 82 -0.42 7.69 2.01
CA VAL A 82 -1.28 8.78 1.54
C VAL A 82 -0.58 9.48 0.38
N GLY A 83 -1.17 9.36 -0.80
CA GLY A 83 -0.70 10.03 -1.99
C GLY A 83 0.48 9.41 -2.76
N PRO A 84 1.00 8.19 -2.48
CA PRO A 84 2.14 7.67 -3.22
C PRO A 84 1.79 7.08 -4.59
N GLY A 85 0.54 6.71 -4.81
CA GLY A 85 0.10 6.04 -6.04
C GLY A 85 0.10 6.97 -7.25
N ALA A 86 0.43 6.43 -8.43
CA ALA A 86 0.51 7.19 -9.68
C ALA A 86 -0.81 7.87 -10.08
N ALA A 87 -1.96 7.29 -9.71
CA ALA A 87 -3.28 7.86 -9.97
C ALA A 87 -3.79 8.73 -8.81
N CYS A 88 -3.01 8.90 -7.74
CA CYS A 88 -3.43 9.67 -6.58
C CYS A 88 -3.05 11.14 -6.72
N THR A 89 -4.00 12.03 -6.44
CA THR A 89 -3.83 13.49 -6.49
C THR A 89 -3.84 14.14 -5.10
N SER A 90 -3.87 13.34 -4.03
CA SER A 90 -4.05 13.85 -2.67
C SER A 90 -2.95 14.82 -2.23
N ARG A 91 -1.69 14.57 -2.62
CA ARG A 91 -0.56 15.43 -2.27
C ARG A 91 -0.67 16.81 -2.90
N GLU A 92 -1.12 16.88 -4.14
CA GLU A 92 -1.28 18.14 -4.86
C GLU A 92 -2.57 18.87 -4.46
N VAL A 93 -3.68 18.14 -4.34
CA VAL A 93 -5.00 18.73 -4.11
C VAL A 93 -5.25 19.08 -2.64
N LEU A 94 -4.76 18.24 -1.72
CA LEU A 94 -5.03 18.38 -0.28
C LEU A 94 -3.78 18.77 0.53
N GLY A 95 -2.59 18.70 -0.06
CA GLY A 95 -1.33 18.91 0.65
C GLY A 95 -1.02 17.82 1.69
N LEU A 96 -1.68 16.65 1.60
CA LEU A 96 -1.53 15.54 2.54
C LEU A 96 -0.66 14.45 1.94
N GLY A 97 0.35 14.03 2.69
CA GLY A 97 1.21 12.92 2.29
C GLY A 97 2.49 12.86 3.11
N VAL A 98 3.05 11.65 3.19
CA VAL A 98 4.35 11.36 3.81
C VAL A 98 5.13 10.48 2.84
N PRO A 99 6.47 10.63 2.69
CA PRO A 99 7.29 9.71 1.92
C PRO A 99 7.08 8.27 2.37
N GLN A 100 6.89 7.35 1.43
CA GLN A 100 6.35 6.02 1.75
C GLN A 100 7.26 5.17 2.65
N VAL A 101 8.58 5.28 2.50
CA VAL A 101 9.54 4.60 3.39
C VAL A 101 9.42 5.12 4.82
N THR A 102 9.34 6.44 5.00
CA THR A 102 9.14 7.07 6.31
C THR A 102 7.81 6.64 6.93
N ALA A 103 6.71 6.73 6.17
CA ALA A 103 5.39 6.31 6.65
C ALA A 103 5.39 4.85 7.11
N THR A 104 6.04 3.96 6.35
CA THR A 104 6.14 2.54 6.68
C THR A 104 6.96 2.32 7.95
N ALA A 105 8.13 2.97 8.07
CA ALA A 105 9.00 2.82 9.24
C ALA A 105 8.35 3.34 10.53
N ASP A 106 7.70 4.50 10.48
CA ASP A 106 6.96 5.07 11.61
C ASP A 106 5.79 4.17 12.03
N SER A 107 5.06 3.64 11.06
CA SER A 107 3.94 2.72 11.32
C SER A 107 4.42 1.37 11.89
N ALA A 108 5.58 0.87 11.43
CA ALA A 108 6.21 -0.34 11.99
C ALA A 108 6.64 -0.11 13.44
N ALA A 109 7.21 1.06 13.76
CA ALA A 109 7.56 1.42 15.12
C ALA A 109 6.32 1.51 16.03
N ALA A 110 5.19 2.06 15.52
CA ALA A 110 3.92 2.09 16.23
C ALA A 110 3.39 0.67 16.51
N ARG A 111 3.42 -0.22 15.50
CA ARG A 111 3.06 -1.65 15.63
C ARG A 111 3.88 -2.33 16.72
N ASP A 112 5.20 -2.15 16.69
CA ASP A 112 6.10 -2.81 17.63
C ASP A 112 5.90 -2.29 19.07
N PHE A 113 5.65 -1.00 19.23
CA PHE A 113 5.28 -0.43 20.53
C PHE A 113 3.93 -0.98 21.01
N HIS A 114 2.91 -1.01 20.15
CA HIS A 114 1.60 -1.56 20.47
C HIS A 114 1.70 -3.02 20.89
N TYR A 115 2.47 -3.82 20.15
CA TYR A 115 2.71 -5.22 20.46
C TYR A 115 3.39 -5.41 21.83
N LYS A 116 4.44 -4.65 22.12
CA LYS A 116 5.12 -4.68 23.44
C LYS A 116 4.17 -4.32 24.58
N LYS A 117 3.28 -3.36 24.36
CA LYS A 117 2.33 -2.87 25.38
C LYS A 117 1.16 -3.84 25.62
N THR A 118 0.67 -4.48 24.57
CA THR A 118 -0.62 -5.21 24.60
C THR A 118 -0.52 -6.70 24.32
N GLY A 119 0.60 -7.18 23.78
CA GLY A 119 0.75 -8.55 23.25
C GLY A 119 0.04 -8.77 21.91
N ARG A 120 -0.64 -7.76 21.35
CA ARG A 120 -1.41 -7.87 20.11
C ARG A 120 -0.63 -7.28 18.94
N TYR A 121 -0.29 -8.16 17.99
CA TYR A 121 0.38 -7.77 16.74
C TYR A 121 -0.67 -7.32 15.72
N VAL A 122 -0.53 -6.10 15.20
CA VAL A 122 -1.38 -5.53 14.14
C VAL A 122 -0.54 -5.30 12.90
N PRO A 123 -0.61 -6.19 11.89
CA PRO A 123 0.19 -6.06 10.69
C PRO A 123 -0.03 -4.74 9.97
N ILE A 124 1.03 -4.24 9.33
CA ILE A 124 0.98 -3.06 8.46
C ILE A 124 1.19 -3.47 7.00
N ILE A 125 0.38 -2.91 6.12
CA ILE A 125 0.38 -3.16 4.70
C ILE A 125 0.77 -1.86 4.00
N THR A 126 1.96 -1.79 3.43
CA THR A 126 2.37 -0.60 2.67
C THR A 126 1.61 -0.54 1.35
N ASP A 127 0.87 0.56 1.15
CA ASP A 127 -0.05 0.73 0.04
C ASP A 127 0.37 1.88 -0.88
N GLY A 128 0.61 1.53 -2.15
CA GLY A 128 0.85 2.44 -3.25
C GLY A 128 2.31 2.88 -3.45
N GLY A 129 2.57 3.42 -4.64
CA GLY A 129 3.87 3.97 -5.04
C GLY A 129 4.91 2.94 -5.49
N MET A 130 4.63 1.65 -5.36
CA MET A 130 5.53 0.58 -5.75
C MET A 130 5.23 0.11 -7.19
N THR A 131 6.24 0.15 -8.05
CA THR A 131 6.14 -0.27 -9.44
C THR A 131 7.14 -1.36 -9.80
N THR A 132 8.17 -1.54 -9.01
CA THR A 132 9.27 -2.48 -9.24
C THR A 132 9.47 -3.43 -8.06
N GLY A 133 10.14 -4.55 -8.30
CA GLY A 133 10.53 -5.45 -7.21
C GLY A 133 11.42 -4.78 -6.16
N GLY A 134 12.28 -3.84 -6.57
CA GLY A 134 13.11 -3.07 -5.64
C GLY A 134 12.30 -2.15 -4.72
N ASP A 135 11.18 -1.60 -5.19
CA ASP A 135 10.27 -0.81 -4.33
C ASP A 135 9.61 -1.69 -3.27
N ILE A 136 9.20 -2.90 -3.67
CA ILE A 136 8.63 -3.88 -2.74
C ILE A 136 9.66 -4.28 -1.67
N CYS A 137 10.91 -4.54 -2.07
CA CYS A 137 11.99 -4.87 -1.14
C CYS A 137 12.22 -3.75 -0.12
N LYS A 138 12.22 -2.50 -0.57
CA LYS A 138 12.35 -1.33 0.32
C LYS A 138 11.17 -1.23 1.30
N ALA A 139 9.95 -1.46 0.85
CA ALA A 139 8.79 -1.45 1.73
C ALA A 139 8.89 -2.54 2.82
N LEU A 140 9.24 -3.76 2.44
CA LEU A 140 9.43 -4.87 3.39
C LEU A 140 10.59 -4.59 4.36
N ALA A 141 11.74 -4.14 3.86
CA ALA A 141 12.87 -3.77 4.71
C ALA A 141 12.58 -2.58 5.65
N SER A 142 11.62 -1.71 5.28
CA SER A 142 11.13 -0.63 6.16
C SER A 142 10.18 -1.12 7.26
N GLY A 143 9.87 -2.42 7.31
CA GLY A 143 9.04 -3.04 8.34
C GLY A 143 7.62 -3.40 7.91
N ALA A 144 7.25 -3.28 6.63
CA ALA A 144 5.96 -3.74 6.13
C ALA A 144 5.82 -5.27 6.28
N ASP A 145 4.64 -5.73 6.68
CA ASP A 145 4.29 -7.15 6.72
C ASP A 145 3.76 -7.65 5.38
N ALA A 146 3.14 -6.74 4.61
CA ALA A 146 2.67 -6.98 3.27
C ALA A 146 2.68 -5.68 2.46
N VAL A 147 2.44 -5.80 1.15
CA VAL A 147 2.34 -4.66 0.24
C VAL A 147 1.03 -4.72 -0.56
N MET A 148 0.45 -3.57 -0.82
CA MET A 148 -0.69 -3.42 -1.72
C MET A 148 -0.24 -2.72 -3.00
N ILE A 149 -0.44 -3.38 -4.14
CA ILE A 149 0.07 -2.96 -5.44
C ILE A 149 -1.09 -2.73 -6.40
N GLY A 150 -1.17 -1.54 -6.96
CA GLY A 150 -2.18 -1.18 -7.95
C GLY A 150 -1.66 -1.25 -9.38
N SER A 151 -0.74 -0.36 -9.74
CA SER A 151 -0.32 -0.16 -11.13
C SER A 151 0.31 -1.39 -11.79
N ALA A 152 1.13 -2.16 -11.07
CA ALA A 152 1.73 -3.37 -11.63
C ALA A 152 0.66 -4.42 -11.97
N PHE A 153 -0.33 -4.62 -11.10
CA PHE A 153 -1.42 -5.54 -11.37
C PHE A 153 -2.41 -5.03 -12.42
N ALA A 154 -2.61 -3.71 -12.51
CA ALA A 154 -3.42 -3.10 -13.57
C ALA A 154 -2.81 -3.30 -14.97
N ARG A 155 -1.50 -3.62 -15.06
CA ARG A 155 -0.81 -3.97 -16.31
C ARG A 155 -0.94 -5.45 -16.69
N ALA A 156 -1.59 -6.27 -15.87
CA ALA A 156 -1.86 -7.67 -16.21
C ALA A 156 -2.92 -7.77 -17.32
N GLN A 157 -2.77 -8.74 -18.20
CA GLN A 157 -3.77 -9.02 -19.25
C GLN A 157 -5.13 -9.36 -18.68
N GLU A 158 -5.16 -10.03 -17.51
CA GLU A 158 -6.37 -10.42 -16.80
C GLU A 158 -7.06 -9.26 -16.07
N ALA A 159 -6.36 -8.12 -15.92
CA ALA A 159 -6.92 -6.97 -15.22
C ALA A 159 -8.12 -6.38 -15.98
N PRO A 160 -9.28 -6.19 -15.33
CA PRO A 160 -10.49 -5.70 -16.01
C PRO A 160 -10.35 -4.28 -16.56
N GLY A 161 -9.38 -3.50 -16.05
CA GLY A 161 -9.06 -2.16 -16.52
C GLY A 161 -8.38 -2.10 -17.89
N ARG A 162 -7.95 -3.24 -18.44
CA ARG A 162 -7.32 -3.34 -19.77
C ARG A 162 -6.24 -2.29 -20.00
N GLY A 163 -5.29 -2.18 -19.07
CA GLY A 163 -4.19 -1.23 -19.12
C GLY A 163 -4.55 0.19 -18.65
N TYR A 164 -5.70 0.36 -18.02
CA TYR A 164 -6.05 1.59 -17.31
C TYR A 164 -6.14 1.35 -15.81
N HIS A 165 -5.77 2.37 -15.07
CA HIS A 165 -5.81 2.41 -13.61
C HIS A 165 -6.36 3.77 -13.17
N TRP A 166 -7.07 3.82 -12.06
CA TRP A 166 -7.66 5.06 -11.52
C TRP A 166 -7.51 5.13 -10.01
N GLY A 167 -7.55 6.35 -9.49
CA GLY A 167 -7.49 6.58 -8.05
C GLY A 167 -8.74 6.05 -7.34
N MET A 168 -8.57 5.66 -6.08
CA MET A 168 -9.64 5.18 -5.21
C MET A 168 -10.64 6.30 -4.85
N ALA A 169 -10.20 7.57 -4.84
CA ALA A 169 -11.04 8.70 -4.46
C ALA A 169 -12.17 8.92 -5.49
N THR A 170 -13.40 8.94 -5.00
CA THR A 170 -14.56 9.28 -5.84
C THR A 170 -14.47 10.73 -6.30
N PRO A 171 -14.71 11.04 -7.58
CA PRO A 171 -14.80 12.41 -8.06
C PRO A 171 -15.86 13.19 -7.28
N HIS A 172 -15.51 14.42 -6.90
CA HIS A 172 -16.41 15.34 -6.22
C HIS A 172 -16.41 16.68 -6.94
N SER A 173 -17.56 17.34 -7.03
CA SER A 173 -17.71 18.60 -7.77
C SER A 173 -16.75 19.70 -7.31
N ASN A 174 -16.45 19.75 -6.01
CA ASN A 174 -15.59 20.76 -5.40
C ASN A 174 -14.13 20.32 -5.24
N LEU A 175 -13.84 19.03 -5.42
CA LEU A 175 -12.51 18.46 -5.30
C LEU A 175 -12.31 17.46 -6.44
N PRO A 176 -11.67 17.86 -7.54
CA PRO A 176 -11.44 16.99 -8.69
C PRO A 176 -10.45 15.89 -8.31
N ARG A 177 -10.99 14.77 -7.84
CA ARG A 177 -10.25 13.55 -7.53
C ARG A 177 -10.74 12.42 -8.41
N GLY A 178 -9.95 11.37 -8.55
CA GLY A 178 -10.29 10.22 -9.39
C GLY A 178 -9.62 10.26 -10.75
N THR A 179 -8.34 10.61 -10.78
CA THR A 179 -7.53 10.58 -12.00
C THR A 179 -7.48 9.17 -12.58
N ARG A 180 -7.78 9.05 -13.87
CA ARG A 180 -7.58 7.83 -14.65
C ARG A 180 -6.31 7.97 -15.46
N ILE A 181 -5.42 6.98 -15.35
CA ILE A 181 -4.15 6.94 -16.08
C ILE A 181 -4.06 5.68 -16.93
N ARG A 182 -3.32 5.77 -18.03
CA ARG A 182 -2.98 4.62 -18.86
C ARG A 182 -1.64 4.07 -18.39
N VAL A 183 -1.63 2.80 -17.96
CA VAL A 183 -0.42 2.07 -17.53
C VAL A 183 0.04 1.05 -18.56
N GLY A 184 -0.77 0.78 -19.59
CA GLY A 184 -0.50 -0.23 -20.62
C GLY A 184 -0.68 -1.67 -20.10
N ILE A 185 -0.43 -2.64 -20.96
CA ILE A 185 -0.44 -4.06 -20.63
C ILE A 185 1.01 -4.56 -20.73
N ALA A 186 1.50 -5.25 -19.69
CA ALA A 186 2.85 -5.81 -19.66
C ALA A 186 2.89 -7.31 -20.02
N GLY A 187 1.85 -8.05 -19.67
CA GLY A 187 1.75 -9.48 -19.92
C GLY A 187 0.78 -10.16 -18.94
N PRO A 188 0.76 -11.50 -18.89
CA PRO A 188 -0.01 -12.23 -17.89
C PRO A 188 0.43 -11.90 -16.46
N LEU A 189 -0.49 -11.99 -15.51
CA LEU A 189 -0.20 -11.75 -14.09
C LEU A 189 0.90 -12.67 -13.57
N GLU A 190 0.91 -13.92 -14.02
CA GLU A 190 1.95 -14.90 -13.67
C GLU A 190 3.35 -14.39 -14.06
N GLN A 191 3.49 -13.80 -15.24
CA GLN A 191 4.76 -13.25 -15.70
C GLN A 191 5.19 -12.03 -14.90
N ILE A 192 4.24 -11.14 -14.57
CA ILE A 192 4.51 -9.97 -13.72
C ILE A 192 5.03 -10.43 -12.35
N LEU A 193 4.46 -11.48 -11.79
CA LEU A 193 4.82 -11.99 -10.46
C LEU A 193 6.07 -12.87 -10.47
N PHE A 194 6.14 -13.84 -11.39
CA PHE A 194 7.11 -14.95 -11.32
C PHE A 194 8.07 -15.00 -12.50
N GLY A 195 7.88 -14.14 -13.51
CA GLY A 195 8.73 -14.11 -14.70
C GLY A 195 8.35 -15.12 -15.79
N PRO A 196 9.21 -15.29 -16.79
CA PRO A 196 10.51 -14.65 -16.94
C PRO A 196 10.43 -13.14 -17.17
N ALA A 197 11.44 -12.38 -16.70
CA ALA A 197 11.61 -10.97 -17.04
C ALA A 197 12.40 -10.86 -18.36
N PHE A 198 11.90 -10.03 -19.28
CA PHE A 198 12.59 -9.69 -20.53
C PHE A 198 12.87 -8.18 -20.64
N THR A 199 12.64 -7.44 -19.53
CA THR A 199 13.02 -6.04 -19.36
C THR A 199 13.86 -5.91 -18.10
N GLU A 200 14.77 -4.93 -18.09
CA GLU A 200 15.67 -4.67 -16.95
C GLU A 200 15.17 -3.53 -16.05
N ASP A 201 13.91 -3.12 -16.22
CA ASP A 201 13.29 -2.03 -15.48
C ASP A 201 12.72 -2.42 -14.11
N GLY A 202 12.78 -3.71 -13.76
CA GLY A 202 12.30 -4.26 -12.49
C GLY A 202 10.79 -4.39 -12.36
N THR A 203 10.03 -4.21 -13.44
CA THR A 203 8.55 -4.27 -13.43
C THR A 203 7.99 -5.67 -13.62
N LEU A 204 8.82 -6.63 -14.00
CA LEU A 204 8.48 -8.06 -14.16
C LEU A 204 9.22 -8.91 -13.14
N ASN A 205 8.70 -10.11 -12.88
CA ASN A 205 9.26 -11.06 -11.92
C ASN A 205 9.43 -10.46 -10.51
N LEU A 206 8.38 -9.84 -10.00
CA LEU A 206 8.41 -9.13 -8.72
C LEU A 206 8.80 -10.04 -7.55
N VAL A 207 8.32 -11.30 -7.54
CA VAL A 207 8.67 -12.29 -6.50
C VAL A 207 10.13 -12.73 -6.63
N GLY A 208 10.64 -12.89 -7.85
CA GLY A 208 12.05 -13.17 -8.08
C GLY A 208 12.96 -12.06 -7.55
N ALA A 209 12.57 -10.80 -7.75
CA ALA A 209 13.29 -9.66 -7.21
C ALA A 209 13.36 -9.69 -5.66
N ILE A 210 12.24 -10.04 -4.99
CA ILE A 210 12.23 -10.21 -3.53
C ILE A 210 13.20 -11.31 -3.10
N ARG A 211 13.14 -12.48 -3.76
CA ARG A 211 14.05 -13.60 -3.45
C ARG A 211 15.51 -13.23 -3.62
N THR A 212 15.85 -12.55 -4.71
CA THR A 212 17.21 -12.09 -4.98
C THR A 212 17.67 -11.06 -3.94
N CYS A 213 16.81 -10.10 -3.61
CA CYS A 213 17.09 -9.10 -2.58
C CYS A 213 17.36 -9.78 -1.23
N MET A 214 16.48 -10.68 -0.80
CA MET A 214 16.65 -11.43 0.45
C MET A 214 17.98 -12.20 0.47
N GLY A 215 18.30 -12.92 -0.61
CA GLY A 215 19.57 -13.62 -0.71
C GLY A 215 20.78 -12.69 -0.63
N SER A 216 20.70 -11.52 -1.27
CA SER A 216 21.79 -10.54 -1.29
C SER A 216 22.10 -9.93 0.08
N VAL A 217 21.06 -9.76 0.93
CA VAL A 217 21.21 -9.22 2.29
C VAL A 217 21.28 -10.30 3.38
N GLY A 218 21.28 -11.59 2.99
CA GLY A 218 21.36 -12.72 3.91
C GLY A 218 20.08 -13.02 4.68
N ALA A 219 18.94 -12.51 4.25
CA ALA A 219 17.64 -12.76 4.88
C ALA A 219 17.02 -14.05 4.37
N ARG A 220 16.63 -14.97 5.25
CA ARG A 220 16.01 -16.27 4.95
C ARG A 220 14.48 -16.22 4.91
N ASN A 221 13.90 -15.17 5.46
CA ASN A 221 12.46 -14.93 5.52
C ASN A 221 12.18 -13.42 5.61
N ILE A 222 10.90 -13.02 5.47
CA ILE A 222 10.49 -11.61 5.49
C ILE A 222 10.85 -10.94 6.83
N ARG A 223 10.77 -11.67 7.94
CA ARG A 223 11.10 -11.13 9.26
C ARG A 223 12.58 -10.75 9.37
N GLU A 224 13.45 -11.54 8.78
CA GLU A 224 14.88 -11.20 8.70
C GLU A 224 15.14 -10.05 7.72
N LEU A 225 14.39 -9.97 6.61
CA LEU A 225 14.45 -8.82 5.70
C LEU A 225 14.02 -7.51 6.40
N GLN A 226 13.04 -7.55 7.29
CA GLN A 226 12.62 -6.40 8.10
C GLN A 226 13.69 -5.92 9.09
N GLN A 227 14.74 -6.71 9.34
CA GLN A 227 15.87 -6.35 10.18
C GLN A 227 17.05 -5.75 9.38
N THR A 228 16.91 -5.69 8.06
CA THR A 228 17.96 -5.16 7.18
C THR A 228 18.10 -3.66 7.38
N GLU A 229 19.35 -3.19 7.53
CA GLU A 229 19.63 -1.77 7.64
C GLU A 229 19.31 -1.02 6.34
N LEU A 230 18.62 0.11 6.47
CA LEU A 230 18.32 1.03 5.38
C LEU A 230 19.06 2.35 5.58
N ILE A 231 19.70 2.83 4.53
CA ILE A 231 20.37 4.12 4.53
C ILE A 231 19.50 5.13 3.79
N ILE A 232 19.20 6.25 4.45
CA ILE A 232 18.48 7.37 3.83
C ILE A 232 19.52 8.26 3.15
N ALA A 233 19.48 8.30 1.81
CA ALA A 233 20.32 9.20 1.03
C ALA A 233 19.56 10.52 0.79
N PRO A 234 20.11 11.68 1.17
CA PRO A 234 19.46 12.97 0.96
C PRO A 234 19.38 13.36 -0.53
N SER A 235 20.21 12.75 -1.37
CA SER A 235 20.22 12.96 -2.81
C SER A 235 20.85 11.76 -3.53
N ILE A 236 20.22 11.30 -4.59
CA ILE A 236 20.72 10.22 -5.49
C ILE A 236 21.11 10.85 -6.84
N LYS A 237 21.97 11.87 -6.84
CA LYS A 237 22.31 12.61 -8.06
C LYS A 237 23.28 11.88 -9.00
N THR A 238 23.99 10.87 -8.52
CA THR A 238 25.16 10.31 -9.21
C THR A 238 25.06 8.83 -9.53
N GLU A 239 23.91 8.21 -9.36
CA GLU A 239 23.73 6.87 -9.89
C GLU A 239 23.70 6.93 -11.41
N GLY A 240 24.57 6.24 -12.10
CA GLY A 240 24.67 6.19 -13.57
C GLY A 240 23.38 5.87 -14.33
N LYS A 241 22.27 5.66 -13.62
CA LYS A 241 20.93 5.37 -14.16
C LYS A 241 20.40 6.46 -15.10
N VAL A 242 20.77 7.74 -14.89
CA VAL A 242 20.37 8.83 -15.77
C VAL A 242 20.97 8.62 -17.16
N PHE A 243 22.25 8.25 -17.24
CA PHE A 243 22.92 7.96 -18.51
C PHE A 243 22.41 6.68 -19.15
N GLN A 244 22.19 5.63 -18.36
CA GLN A 244 21.63 4.37 -18.83
C GLN A 244 20.24 4.57 -19.47
N ARG A 245 19.36 5.31 -18.82
CA ARG A 245 18.03 5.63 -19.34
C ARG A 245 18.07 6.51 -20.59
N ALA A 246 18.95 7.52 -20.60
CA ALA A 246 19.10 8.41 -21.75
C ALA A 246 19.59 7.68 -23.00
N GLN A 247 20.45 6.66 -22.81
CA GLN A 247 21.00 5.87 -23.91
C GLN A 247 20.15 4.65 -24.29
N LYS A 248 19.08 4.37 -23.54
CA LYS A 248 18.21 3.18 -23.71
C LYS A 248 19.00 1.85 -23.69
N LEU A 249 20.15 1.81 -23.04
CA LEU A 249 20.95 0.61 -22.88
C LEU A 249 20.27 -0.35 -21.92
N GLY A 250 20.36 -1.64 -22.20
CA GLY A 250 19.74 -2.69 -21.38
C GLY A 250 18.26 -2.93 -21.70
N THR A 251 17.71 -2.26 -22.73
CA THR A 251 16.37 -2.59 -23.24
C THR A 251 16.54 -3.50 -24.45
N PRO A 252 16.05 -4.73 -24.45
CA PRO A 252 16.02 -5.55 -25.66
C PRO A 252 15.23 -4.80 -26.75
N LEU A 253 15.74 -4.82 -27.97
CA LEU A 253 15.06 -4.30 -29.17
C LEU A 253 13.86 -5.20 -29.51
#